data_278d55f6791560f921f6d1a83d9a0642
#
_entry.id   278d55f6791560f921f6d1a83d9a0642
#
_cell.length_a   1.000
_cell.length_b   1.000
_cell.length_c   1.000
_cell.angle_alpha   90.00
_cell.angle_beta   90.00
_cell.angle_gamma   90.00
#
_symmetry.space_group_name_H-M   'P 1'
#
loop_
_entity.id
_entity.type
_entity.pdbx_description
1 polymer ?
#
loop_
_entity_poly.entity_id
_entity_poly.type
_entity_poly.pdbx_seq_one_letter_code
_entity_poly.pdbx_strand_id
1 'polypeptide(L)'
;MFASSKTRQSNRYLSPVFSLCRTNNSSFGCDLLTIHVGKDERTRTFSIHSELLTARSTYFKDLISNEGDQKTFDLPEINPRAFALYFQLIYTGRIPSKPNDASDAEHDEYALLCKLYTIAHLVKDANAKDSALDAILVKATESAEIPSSEHVWIVYAGTEGPCKGRKMMVEFYTYKATGEWMRAQGEDAHGRGFPPEFWSELAMSLVDKRSLANRRMAGMDANEYHGQ
;
A
#
# COMPACT_ATOMS: atom_id res chain seq x y z
N MET A 1 -1.34 53.89 -0.44
CA MET A 1 -0.39 52.98 -1.12
C MET A 1 -0.19 51.76 -0.22
N PHE A 2 -0.93 50.73 -0.46
CA PHE A 2 -0.73 49.45 0.24
C PHE A 2 -0.43 48.41 -0.85
N ALA A 3 0.81 47.90 -0.80
CA ALA A 3 1.28 46.86 -1.69
C ALA A 3 0.80 45.50 -1.16
N SER A 4 -0.02 44.80 -1.95
CA SER A 4 -0.48 43.44 -1.69
C SER A 4 0.57 42.46 -2.17
N SER A 5 1.26 41.77 -1.24
CA SER A 5 2.16 40.70 -1.57
C SER A 5 1.38 39.42 -1.80
N LYS A 6 1.25 39.02 -3.07
CA LYS A 6 0.75 37.69 -3.46
C LYS A 6 1.80 36.63 -3.17
N THR A 7 1.56 35.82 -2.16
CA THR A 7 2.34 34.60 -1.89
C THR A 7 2.02 33.58 -2.99
N ARG A 8 3.00 33.31 -3.85
CA ARG A 8 2.97 32.24 -4.85
C ARG A 8 3.17 30.90 -4.12
N GLN A 9 2.10 30.14 -3.93
CA GLN A 9 2.22 28.72 -3.60
C GLN A 9 2.81 28.00 -4.80
N SER A 10 4.04 27.53 -4.65
CA SER A 10 4.69 26.65 -5.64
C SER A 10 4.13 25.26 -5.49
N ASN A 11 3.23 24.89 -6.40
CA ASN A 11 2.72 23.54 -6.58
C ASN A 11 3.87 22.68 -7.15
N ARG A 12 4.66 22.04 -6.26
CA ARG A 12 5.67 21.07 -6.66
C ARG A 12 4.99 19.71 -6.87
N TYR A 13 4.32 19.56 -7.99
CA TYR A 13 4.14 18.24 -8.55
C TYR A 13 5.51 17.75 -9.02
N LEU A 14 6.14 16.91 -8.23
CA LEU A 14 7.31 16.16 -8.66
C LEU A 14 6.83 15.20 -9.74
N SER A 15 6.99 15.61 -10.99
CA SER A 15 6.93 14.68 -12.11
C SER A 15 7.98 13.61 -11.87
N PRO A 16 7.65 12.31 -11.96
CA PRO A 16 8.66 11.28 -11.96
C PRO A 16 9.56 11.56 -13.16
N VAL A 17 10.81 11.88 -12.87
CA VAL A 17 11.84 12.01 -13.90
C VAL A 17 12.02 10.62 -14.49
N PHE A 18 11.34 10.35 -15.60
CA PHE A 18 11.74 9.29 -16.50
C PHE A 18 13.13 9.64 -17.01
N SER A 19 14.15 9.14 -16.37
CA SER A 19 15.48 9.08 -16.94
C SER A 19 15.35 8.17 -18.16
N LEU A 20 15.10 8.79 -19.31
CA LEU A 20 15.24 8.12 -20.59
C LEU A 20 16.71 7.70 -20.68
N CYS A 21 16.95 6.43 -20.37
CA CYS A 21 18.21 5.80 -20.71
C CYS A 21 18.39 6.01 -22.21
N ARG A 22 19.37 6.82 -22.59
CA ARG A 22 19.83 6.88 -23.97
C ARG A 22 20.50 5.56 -24.26
N THR A 23 19.74 4.59 -24.69
CA THR A 23 20.30 3.41 -25.32
C THR A 23 20.38 3.70 -26.80
N ASN A 24 21.60 3.66 -27.32
CA ASN A 24 21.83 3.53 -28.74
C ASN A 24 20.99 2.38 -29.28
N ASN A 25 20.01 2.73 -30.11
CA ASN A 25 19.42 1.89 -31.14
C ASN A 25 19.04 0.45 -30.72
N SER A 26 18.20 0.31 -29.71
CA SER A 26 17.48 -0.95 -29.50
C SER A 26 16.02 -0.64 -29.23
N SER A 27 15.17 -1.07 -30.16
CA SER A 27 13.78 -1.44 -29.86
C SER A 27 13.75 -2.09 -28.48
N PHE A 28 12.75 -1.77 -27.63
CA PHE A 28 12.44 -2.57 -26.43
C PHE A 28 12.59 -4.03 -26.83
N GLY A 29 13.45 -4.77 -26.16
CA GLY A 29 13.67 -6.18 -26.48
C GLY A 29 12.32 -6.85 -26.59
N CYS A 30 12.09 -7.55 -27.70
CA CYS A 30 10.78 -8.14 -28.02
C CYS A 30 10.41 -9.31 -27.09
N ASP A 31 11.15 -9.53 -26.01
CA ASP A 31 10.92 -10.63 -25.08
C ASP A 31 9.77 -10.31 -24.15
N LEU A 32 8.64 -10.97 -24.40
CA LEU A 32 7.48 -10.95 -23.56
C LEU A 32 7.49 -12.14 -22.60
N LEU A 33 7.18 -11.87 -21.35
CA LEU A 33 6.86 -12.87 -20.36
C LEU A 33 5.36 -12.98 -20.22
N THR A 34 4.88 -14.19 -20.05
CA THR A 34 3.47 -14.48 -19.75
C THR A 34 3.34 -14.78 -18.27
N ILE A 35 2.49 -14.04 -17.57
CA ILE A 35 2.24 -14.24 -16.15
C ILE A 35 0.77 -14.57 -15.94
N HIS A 36 0.49 -15.75 -15.40
CA HIS A 36 -0.84 -16.15 -14.98
C HIS A 36 -1.04 -15.78 -13.52
N VAL A 37 -2.04 -14.96 -13.25
CA VAL A 37 -2.30 -14.43 -11.92
C VAL A 37 -3.67 -14.85 -11.42
N GLY A 38 -3.74 -15.39 -10.21
CA GLY A 38 -4.96 -15.90 -9.60
C GLY A 38 -5.17 -17.39 -9.81
N LYS A 39 -6.28 -17.91 -9.28
CA LYS A 39 -6.65 -19.32 -9.30
C LYS A 39 -7.96 -19.52 -10.06
N ASP A 40 -8.10 -20.69 -10.66
CA ASP A 40 -9.31 -21.20 -11.30
C ASP A 40 -9.91 -20.21 -12.32
N GLU A 41 -11.21 -20.02 -12.31
CA GLU A 41 -11.95 -19.13 -13.22
C GLU A 41 -11.58 -17.64 -13.08
N ARG A 42 -10.90 -17.27 -11.99
CA ARG A 42 -10.43 -15.88 -11.73
C ARG A 42 -9.03 -15.62 -12.26
N THR A 43 -8.38 -16.61 -12.87
CA THR A 43 -7.04 -16.45 -13.45
C THR A 43 -7.07 -15.45 -14.60
N ARG A 44 -6.14 -14.51 -14.58
CA ARG A 44 -5.88 -13.56 -15.68
C ARG A 44 -4.46 -13.71 -16.18
N THR A 45 -4.30 -13.61 -17.47
CA THR A 45 -3.00 -13.68 -18.15
C THR A 45 -2.52 -12.28 -18.50
N PHE A 46 -1.26 -11.99 -18.17
CA PHE A 46 -0.60 -10.73 -18.48
C PHE A 46 0.65 -11.00 -19.32
N SER A 47 0.80 -10.26 -20.42
CA SER A 47 2.01 -10.30 -21.24
C SER A 47 2.80 -9.03 -20.99
N ILE A 48 4.03 -9.15 -20.45
CA ILE A 48 4.83 -8.04 -19.96
C ILE A 48 6.23 -8.12 -20.56
N HIS A 49 6.77 -6.98 -21.00
CA HIS A 49 8.16 -6.93 -21.48
C HIS A 49 9.11 -7.28 -20.32
N SER A 50 9.98 -8.26 -20.56
CA SER A 50 10.92 -8.76 -19.55
C SER A 50 11.83 -7.64 -19.00
N GLU A 51 12.27 -6.74 -19.86
CA GLU A 51 13.13 -5.61 -19.48
C GLU A 51 12.45 -4.66 -18.49
N LEU A 52 11.13 -4.40 -18.64
CA LEU A 52 10.38 -3.56 -17.70
C LEU A 52 10.31 -4.18 -16.32
N LEU A 53 10.06 -5.49 -16.24
CA LEU A 53 10.00 -6.21 -14.96
C LEU A 53 11.37 -6.28 -14.30
N THR A 54 12.40 -6.69 -15.04
CA THR A 54 13.75 -6.88 -14.49
C THR A 54 14.42 -5.57 -14.07
N ALA A 55 14.11 -4.46 -14.76
CA ALA A 55 14.61 -3.14 -14.40
C ALA A 55 14.04 -2.64 -13.05
N ARG A 56 12.87 -3.10 -12.65
CA ARG A 56 12.16 -2.62 -11.46
C ARG A 56 12.16 -3.62 -10.31
N SER A 57 12.14 -4.91 -10.60
CA SER A 57 11.93 -6.00 -9.67
C SER A 57 13.14 -6.93 -9.61
N THR A 58 13.77 -6.99 -8.47
CA THR A 58 14.85 -7.97 -8.23
C THR A 58 14.28 -9.39 -8.16
N TYR A 59 13.05 -9.57 -7.69
CA TYR A 59 12.38 -10.86 -7.69
C TYR A 59 12.26 -11.45 -9.10
N PHE A 60 11.72 -10.69 -10.06
CA PHE A 60 11.60 -11.16 -11.43
C PHE A 60 12.95 -11.30 -12.14
N LYS A 61 13.92 -10.45 -11.80
CA LYS A 61 15.28 -10.59 -12.29
C LYS A 61 15.90 -11.92 -11.88
N ASP A 62 15.77 -12.28 -10.62
CA ASP A 62 16.29 -13.52 -10.06
C ASP A 62 15.53 -14.73 -10.63
N LEU A 63 14.21 -14.64 -10.71
CA LEU A 63 13.33 -15.69 -11.25
C LEU A 63 13.70 -16.05 -12.69
N ILE A 64 13.81 -15.06 -13.58
CA ILE A 64 14.16 -15.24 -14.98
C ILE A 64 15.59 -15.78 -15.12
N SER A 65 16.54 -15.31 -14.29
CA SER A 65 17.93 -15.77 -14.33
C SER A 65 18.07 -17.25 -13.91
N ASN A 66 17.20 -17.72 -13.01
CA ASN A 66 17.25 -19.09 -12.50
C ASN A 66 16.53 -20.09 -13.40
N GLU A 67 15.50 -19.65 -14.13
CA GLU A 67 14.62 -20.54 -14.89
C GLU A 67 14.98 -20.59 -16.40
N GLY A 68 16.06 -19.94 -16.80
CA GLY A 68 16.61 -20.01 -18.17
C GLY A 68 15.64 -19.48 -19.23
N ASP A 69 15.25 -20.34 -20.18
CA ASP A 69 14.39 -19.97 -21.31
C ASP A 69 12.89 -19.95 -20.97
N GLN A 70 12.49 -20.18 -19.72
CA GLN A 70 11.09 -20.15 -19.31
C GLN A 70 10.52 -18.74 -19.45
N LYS A 71 9.43 -18.62 -20.21
CA LYS A 71 8.73 -17.34 -20.46
C LYS A 71 7.36 -17.27 -19.82
N THR A 72 6.95 -18.29 -19.08
CA THR A 72 5.63 -18.34 -18.43
C THR A 72 5.77 -18.61 -16.94
N PHE A 73 5.11 -17.79 -16.13
CA PHE A 73 5.15 -17.85 -14.68
C PHE A 73 3.74 -17.81 -14.09
N ASP A 74 3.52 -18.56 -13.01
CA ASP A 74 2.25 -18.63 -12.30
C ASP A 74 2.34 -17.94 -10.95
N LEU A 75 1.38 -17.04 -10.67
CA LEU A 75 1.23 -16.33 -9.41
C LEU A 75 -0.18 -16.56 -8.83
N PRO A 76 -0.48 -17.79 -8.38
CA PRO A 76 -1.84 -18.19 -8.02
C PRO A 76 -2.37 -17.45 -6.79
N GLU A 77 -1.51 -17.05 -5.85
CA GLU A 77 -1.92 -16.37 -4.61
C GLU A 77 -2.15 -14.86 -4.79
N ILE A 78 -1.79 -14.32 -5.94
CA ILE A 78 -1.92 -12.90 -6.21
C ILE A 78 -3.31 -12.55 -6.72
N ASN A 79 -3.88 -11.45 -6.21
CA ASN A 79 -5.16 -10.94 -6.69
C ASN A 79 -5.03 -10.34 -8.09
N PRO A 80 -5.78 -10.82 -9.11
CA PRO A 80 -5.64 -10.36 -10.50
C PRO A 80 -6.02 -8.89 -10.73
N ARG A 81 -6.97 -8.34 -9.94
CA ARG A 81 -7.34 -6.90 -10.04
C ARG A 81 -6.20 -6.02 -9.51
N ALA A 82 -5.59 -6.39 -8.39
CA ALA A 82 -4.45 -5.66 -7.85
C ALA A 82 -3.20 -5.80 -8.73
N PHE A 83 -2.98 -6.97 -9.32
CA PHE A 83 -1.89 -7.14 -10.29
C PHE A 83 -2.10 -6.32 -11.57
N ALA A 84 -3.35 -6.14 -12.00
CA ALA A 84 -3.66 -5.23 -13.12
C ALA A 84 -3.28 -3.77 -12.81
N LEU A 85 -3.42 -3.32 -11.54
CA LEU A 85 -2.92 -2.00 -11.12
C LEU A 85 -1.39 -1.94 -11.17
N TYR A 86 -0.71 -3.01 -10.70
CA TYR A 86 0.75 -3.10 -10.81
C TYR A 86 1.21 -3.06 -12.28
N PHE A 87 0.53 -3.84 -13.15
CA PHE A 87 0.78 -3.84 -14.59
C PHE A 87 0.65 -2.42 -15.19
N GLN A 88 -0.42 -1.70 -14.88
CA GLN A 88 -0.62 -0.35 -15.37
C GLN A 88 0.41 0.63 -14.81
N LEU A 89 0.76 0.49 -13.52
CA LEU A 89 1.79 1.31 -12.88
C LEU A 89 3.14 1.18 -13.58
N ILE A 90 3.58 -0.04 -13.93
CA ILE A 90 4.88 -0.23 -14.59
C ILE A 90 4.92 0.32 -16.01
N TYR A 91 3.79 0.31 -16.74
CA TYR A 91 3.72 0.83 -18.10
C TYR A 91 3.44 2.33 -18.17
N THR A 92 2.59 2.85 -17.29
CA THR A 92 2.08 4.22 -17.40
C THR A 92 2.56 5.17 -16.31
N GLY A 93 3.14 4.63 -15.23
CA GLY A 93 3.46 5.38 -14.03
C GLY A 93 2.24 5.83 -13.22
N ARG A 94 1.04 5.31 -13.52
CA ARG A 94 -0.22 5.71 -12.87
C ARG A 94 -0.92 4.51 -12.24
N ILE A 95 -1.65 4.77 -11.14
CA ILE A 95 -2.48 3.79 -10.45
C ILE A 95 -3.95 4.20 -10.64
N PRO A 96 -4.68 3.62 -11.59
CA PRO A 96 -6.11 3.89 -11.76
C PRO A 96 -6.92 3.05 -10.77
N SER A 97 -6.88 3.42 -9.49
CA SER A 97 -7.54 2.69 -8.41
C SER A 97 -9.03 3.00 -8.27
N LYS A 98 -9.48 4.15 -8.79
CA LYS A 98 -10.89 4.57 -8.68
C LYS A 98 -11.77 3.75 -9.64
N PRO A 99 -13.03 3.44 -9.23
CA PRO A 99 -13.94 2.72 -10.10
C PRO A 99 -14.28 3.55 -11.35
N ASN A 100 -14.47 2.87 -12.48
CA ASN A 100 -14.94 3.53 -13.69
C ASN A 100 -16.42 3.92 -13.60
N ASP A 101 -17.18 3.24 -12.76
CA ASP A 101 -18.59 3.44 -12.55
C ASP A 101 -18.88 3.46 -11.04
N ALA A 102 -19.62 4.47 -10.59
CA ALA A 102 -20.04 4.61 -9.18
C ALA A 102 -20.95 3.48 -8.68
N SER A 103 -21.44 2.63 -9.58
CA SER A 103 -22.30 1.48 -9.26
C SER A 103 -21.52 0.22 -8.87
N ASP A 104 -20.20 0.18 -8.95
CA ASP A 104 -19.37 -0.98 -8.56
C ASP A 104 -19.31 -1.09 -7.01
N ALA A 105 -20.38 -1.65 -6.42
CA ALA A 105 -20.52 -1.85 -4.99
C ALA A 105 -19.45 -2.80 -4.38
N GLU A 106 -18.77 -3.60 -5.19
CA GLU A 106 -17.67 -4.48 -4.77
C GLU A 106 -16.30 -3.81 -4.83
N HIS A 107 -16.26 -2.53 -5.23
CA HIS A 107 -15.02 -1.81 -5.40
C HIS A 107 -14.50 -1.27 -4.06
N ASP A 108 -13.63 -2.01 -3.43
CA ASP A 108 -12.86 -1.52 -2.29
C ASP A 108 -11.48 -1.02 -2.75
N GLU A 109 -11.36 0.29 -2.89
CA GLU A 109 -10.13 0.94 -3.33
C GLU A 109 -8.99 0.76 -2.33
N TYR A 110 -9.25 0.80 -1.01
CA TYR A 110 -8.23 0.55 0.00
C TYR A 110 -7.70 -0.88 -0.09
N ALA A 111 -8.60 -1.86 -0.23
CA ALA A 111 -8.18 -3.26 -0.39
C ALA A 111 -7.31 -3.45 -1.63
N LEU A 112 -7.64 -2.81 -2.75
CA LEU A 112 -6.85 -2.89 -3.98
C LEU A 112 -5.47 -2.23 -3.82
N LEU A 113 -5.39 -1.05 -3.21
CA LEU A 113 -4.14 -0.35 -2.97
C LEU A 113 -3.24 -1.09 -1.96
N CYS A 114 -3.82 -1.64 -0.89
CA CYS A 114 -3.08 -2.47 0.05
C CYS A 114 -2.55 -3.75 -0.61
N LYS A 115 -3.35 -4.43 -1.43
CA LYS A 115 -2.90 -5.58 -2.23
C LYS A 115 -1.83 -5.20 -3.25
N LEU A 116 -1.93 -4.03 -3.89
CA LEU A 116 -0.87 -3.50 -4.77
C LEU A 116 0.44 -3.32 -4.00
N TYR A 117 0.38 -2.75 -2.79
CA TYR A 117 1.55 -2.60 -1.93
C TYR A 117 2.19 -3.96 -1.59
N THR A 118 1.38 -4.96 -1.22
CA THR A 118 1.88 -6.30 -0.91
C THR A 118 2.49 -6.99 -2.12
N ILE A 119 1.91 -6.82 -3.31
CA ILE A 119 2.52 -7.28 -4.57
C ILE A 119 3.87 -6.62 -4.79
N ALA A 120 3.94 -5.29 -4.70
CA ALA A 120 5.18 -4.54 -4.87
C ALA A 120 6.25 -4.92 -3.82
N HIS A 121 5.82 -5.30 -2.61
CA HIS A 121 6.70 -5.82 -1.57
C HIS A 121 7.25 -7.20 -1.93
N LEU A 122 6.39 -8.12 -2.36
CA LEU A 122 6.75 -9.47 -2.80
C LEU A 122 7.74 -9.43 -3.97
N VAL A 123 7.42 -8.65 -5.00
CA VAL A 123 8.29 -8.55 -6.20
C VAL A 123 9.50 -7.62 -5.99
N LYS A 124 9.66 -7.04 -4.80
CA LYS A 124 10.77 -6.15 -4.41
C LYS A 124 10.92 -4.92 -5.35
N ASP A 125 9.80 -4.36 -5.81
CA ASP A 125 9.76 -3.09 -6.56
C ASP A 125 9.61 -1.91 -5.60
N ALA A 126 10.71 -1.21 -5.30
CA ALA A 126 10.72 -0.09 -4.36
C ALA A 126 9.86 1.08 -4.83
N ASN A 127 9.89 1.38 -6.14
CA ASN A 127 9.11 2.48 -6.70
C ASN A 127 7.61 2.20 -6.66
N ALA A 128 7.20 0.95 -6.94
CA ALA A 128 5.81 0.56 -6.83
C ALA A 128 5.31 0.57 -5.38
N LYS A 129 6.15 0.19 -4.40
CA LYS A 129 5.82 0.31 -2.97
C LYS A 129 5.54 1.76 -2.59
N ASP A 130 6.45 2.66 -2.94
CA ASP A 130 6.30 4.08 -2.59
C ASP A 130 5.07 4.68 -3.30
N SER A 131 4.85 4.38 -4.59
CA SER A 131 3.64 4.82 -5.32
C SER A 131 2.33 4.31 -4.71
N ALA A 132 2.31 3.07 -4.23
CA ALA A 132 1.12 2.51 -3.56
C ALA A 132 0.85 3.21 -2.22
N LEU A 133 1.89 3.50 -1.42
CA LEU A 133 1.74 4.25 -0.17
C LEU A 133 1.25 5.68 -0.42
N ASP A 134 1.79 6.37 -1.44
CA ASP A 134 1.33 7.69 -1.82
C ASP A 134 -0.17 7.67 -2.21
N ALA A 135 -0.60 6.67 -2.98
CA ALA A 135 -2.00 6.52 -3.36
C ALA A 135 -2.93 6.26 -2.16
N ILE A 136 -2.50 5.43 -1.20
CA ILE A 136 -3.23 5.20 0.06
C ILE A 136 -3.37 6.52 0.85
N LEU A 137 -2.30 7.30 0.94
CA LEU A 137 -2.32 8.57 1.66
C LEU A 137 -3.22 9.61 0.98
N VAL A 138 -3.18 9.68 -0.36
CA VAL A 138 -4.07 10.56 -1.15
C VAL A 138 -5.53 10.18 -0.88
N LYS A 139 -5.88 8.89 -0.96
CA LYS A 139 -7.24 8.42 -0.67
C LYS A 139 -7.68 8.80 0.75
N ALA A 140 -6.84 8.58 1.76
CA ALA A 140 -7.14 8.93 3.14
C ALA A 140 -7.37 10.44 3.33
N THR A 141 -6.70 11.26 2.52
CA THR A 141 -6.87 12.72 2.54
C THR A 141 -8.16 13.15 1.84
N GLU A 142 -8.50 12.51 0.72
CA GLU A 142 -9.70 12.83 -0.07
C GLU A 142 -11.00 12.38 0.62
N SER A 143 -11.02 11.17 1.19
CA SER A 143 -12.21 10.60 1.83
C SER A 143 -12.37 10.99 3.31
N ALA A 144 -11.32 11.52 3.95
CA ALA A 144 -11.22 11.71 5.39
C ALA A 144 -11.40 10.41 6.22
N GLU A 145 -11.37 9.26 5.56
CA GLU A 145 -11.45 7.93 6.17
C GLU A 145 -10.05 7.31 6.23
N ILE A 146 -9.87 6.38 7.16
CA ILE A 146 -8.63 5.60 7.28
C ILE A 146 -8.90 4.12 6.95
N PRO A 147 -7.86 3.36 6.54
CA PRO A 147 -8.00 1.93 6.29
C PRO A 147 -8.59 1.18 7.49
N SER A 148 -9.56 0.30 7.25
CA SER A 148 -10.20 -0.55 8.28
C SER A 148 -9.29 -1.69 8.75
N SER A 149 -9.77 -2.48 9.72
CA SER A 149 -9.08 -3.69 10.21
C SER A 149 -8.74 -4.68 9.08
N GLU A 150 -9.64 -4.85 8.11
CA GLU A 150 -9.44 -5.72 6.96
C GLU A 150 -8.24 -5.27 6.10
N HIS A 151 -8.10 -3.97 5.86
CA HIS A 151 -6.98 -3.40 5.11
C HIS A 151 -5.65 -3.57 5.86
N VAL A 152 -5.68 -3.40 7.19
CA VAL A 152 -4.54 -3.70 8.05
C VAL A 152 -4.12 -5.17 7.91
N TRP A 153 -5.10 -6.10 7.93
CA TRP A 153 -4.83 -7.52 7.72
C TRP A 153 -4.17 -7.80 6.37
N ILE A 154 -4.63 -7.17 5.27
CA ILE A 154 -4.02 -7.32 3.94
C ILE A 154 -2.53 -6.97 4.00
N VAL A 155 -2.18 -5.83 4.62
CA VAL A 155 -0.79 -5.39 4.69
C VAL A 155 0.03 -6.31 5.58
N TYR A 156 -0.48 -6.72 6.75
CA TYR A 156 0.25 -7.56 7.69
C TYR A 156 0.44 -8.99 7.19
N ALA A 157 -0.57 -9.56 6.53
CA ALA A 157 -0.48 -10.89 5.94
C ALA A 157 0.44 -10.94 4.70
N GLY A 158 0.51 -9.83 3.95
CA GLY A 158 1.32 -9.74 2.73
C GLY A 158 2.73 -9.18 2.93
N THR A 159 3.17 -8.95 4.17
CA THR A 159 4.52 -8.42 4.45
C THR A 159 5.15 -9.14 5.65
N GLU A 160 6.46 -9.30 5.61
CA GLU A 160 7.23 -9.86 6.71
C GLU A 160 7.93 -8.75 7.49
N GLY A 161 7.78 -8.76 8.83
CA GLY A 161 8.46 -7.85 9.74
C GLY A 161 8.17 -6.36 9.53
N PRO A 162 8.96 -5.48 10.16
CA PRO A 162 8.76 -4.04 10.08
C PRO A 162 8.96 -3.52 8.65
N CYS A 163 7.97 -2.79 8.13
CA CYS A 163 8.04 -2.16 6.82
C CYS A 163 7.26 -0.85 6.77
N LYS A 164 7.48 -0.05 5.71
CA LYS A 164 6.79 1.26 5.56
C LYS A 164 5.26 1.12 5.54
N GLY A 165 4.71 0.06 4.96
CA GLY A 165 3.26 -0.18 4.92
C GLY A 165 2.69 -0.41 6.31
N ARG A 166 3.29 -1.29 7.14
CA ARG A 166 2.88 -1.51 8.53
C ARG A 166 2.98 -0.22 9.34
N LYS A 167 4.09 0.50 9.19
CA LYS A 167 4.27 1.80 9.84
C LYS A 167 3.17 2.79 9.47
N MET A 168 2.81 2.91 8.19
CA MET A 168 1.74 3.79 7.74
C MET A 168 0.38 3.39 8.35
N MET A 169 0.06 2.09 8.41
CA MET A 169 -1.16 1.62 9.07
C MET A 169 -1.17 2.06 10.54
N VAL A 170 -0.10 1.81 11.28
CA VAL A 170 0.03 2.24 12.69
C VAL A 170 -0.13 3.75 12.84
N GLU A 171 0.47 4.55 11.96
CA GLU A 171 0.38 6.01 12.02
C GLU A 171 -1.04 6.54 11.77
N PHE A 172 -1.81 5.95 10.85
CA PHE A 172 -3.23 6.30 10.69
C PHE A 172 -3.99 6.16 12.00
N TYR A 173 -3.80 5.05 12.70
CA TYR A 173 -4.49 4.79 13.97
C TYR A 173 -3.94 5.64 15.12
N THR A 174 -2.66 5.90 15.13
CA THR A 174 -2.03 6.76 16.15
C THR A 174 -2.57 8.21 16.10
N TYR A 175 -2.83 8.73 14.89
CA TYR A 175 -3.17 10.14 14.71
C TYR A 175 -4.63 10.42 14.37
N LYS A 176 -5.36 9.46 13.84
CA LYS A 176 -6.71 9.68 13.32
C LYS A 176 -7.80 8.87 13.99
N ALA A 177 -7.50 7.66 14.50
CA ALA A 177 -8.50 6.83 15.15
C ALA A 177 -8.94 7.41 16.50
N THR A 178 -10.24 7.32 16.77
CA THR A 178 -10.80 7.60 18.10
C THR A 178 -11.10 6.30 18.82
N GLY A 179 -11.14 6.33 20.17
CA GLY A 179 -11.50 5.14 20.94
C GLY A 179 -12.91 4.61 20.63
N GLU A 180 -13.84 5.49 20.28
CA GLU A 180 -15.20 5.11 19.86
C GLU A 180 -15.16 4.39 18.50
N TRP A 181 -14.45 4.96 17.54
CA TRP A 181 -14.29 4.35 16.22
C TRP A 181 -13.59 2.98 16.32
N MET A 182 -12.54 2.87 17.15
CA MET A 182 -11.84 1.61 17.40
C MET A 182 -12.76 0.52 17.96
N ARG A 183 -13.69 0.88 18.87
CA ARG A 183 -14.68 -0.05 19.41
C ARG A 183 -15.70 -0.46 18.36
N ALA A 184 -16.09 0.44 17.47
CA ALA A 184 -17.03 0.17 16.38
C ALA A 184 -16.45 -0.72 15.28
N GLN A 185 -15.11 -0.71 15.09
CA GLN A 185 -14.44 -1.56 14.08
C GLN A 185 -14.31 -3.03 14.48
N GLY A 186 -14.67 -3.39 15.72
CA GLY A 186 -14.71 -4.72 16.35
C GLY A 186 -14.02 -5.86 15.61
N GLU A 187 -14.73 -6.46 14.69
CA GLU A 187 -14.29 -7.58 13.87
C GLU A 187 -14.44 -7.27 12.38
N ASP A 188 -13.56 -7.83 11.55
CA ASP A 188 -13.69 -7.76 10.09
C ASP A 188 -14.83 -8.67 9.58
N ALA A 189 -15.08 -8.68 8.27
CA ALA A 189 -16.09 -9.54 7.64
C ALA A 189 -15.88 -11.05 7.92
N HIS A 190 -14.72 -11.44 8.44
CA HIS A 190 -14.37 -12.82 8.81
C HIS A 190 -14.37 -13.06 10.32
N GLY A 191 -14.90 -12.14 11.13
CA GLY A 191 -14.92 -12.22 12.59
C GLY A 191 -13.53 -12.08 13.23
N ARG A 192 -12.57 -11.43 12.54
CA ARG A 192 -11.21 -11.20 13.03
C ARG A 192 -11.06 -9.75 13.46
N GLY A 193 -10.51 -9.51 14.64
CA GLY A 193 -10.02 -8.19 15.02
C GLY A 193 -8.76 -7.80 14.24
N PHE A 194 -8.00 -6.86 14.75
CA PHE A 194 -6.71 -6.49 14.17
C PHE A 194 -5.63 -7.57 14.39
N PRO A 195 -4.60 -7.64 13.51
CA PRO A 195 -3.45 -8.52 13.73
C PRO A 195 -2.80 -8.28 15.11
N PRO A 196 -2.36 -9.33 15.82
CA PRO A 196 -1.71 -9.17 17.12
C PRO A 196 -0.47 -8.27 17.07
N GLU A 197 0.33 -8.37 16.03
CA GLU A 197 1.52 -7.53 15.81
C GLU A 197 1.15 -6.06 15.66
N PHE A 198 0.02 -5.76 15.00
CA PHE A 198 -0.47 -4.40 14.85
C PHE A 198 -0.78 -3.75 16.22
N TRP A 199 -1.42 -4.48 17.14
CA TRP A 199 -1.70 -3.98 18.47
C TRP A 199 -0.42 -3.63 19.23
N SER A 200 0.60 -4.47 19.12
CA SER A 200 1.90 -4.23 19.75
C SER A 200 2.57 -2.98 19.19
N GLU A 201 2.62 -2.86 17.86
CA GLU A 201 3.22 -1.71 17.18
C GLU A 201 2.44 -0.41 17.44
N LEU A 202 1.10 -0.46 17.48
CA LEU A 202 0.24 0.67 17.82
C LEU A 202 0.45 1.13 19.26
N ALA A 203 0.49 0.19 20.22
CA ALA A 203 0.72 0.51 21.61
C ALA A 203 2.07 1.23 21.81
N MET A 204 3.12 0.75 21.18
CA MET A 204 4.44 1.39 21.19
C MET A 204 4.38 2.79 20.59
N SER A 205 3.75 2.95 19.42
CA SER A 205 3.60 4.26 18.78
C SER A 205 2.85 5.27 19.66
N LEU A 206 1.75 4.84 20.30
CA LEU A 206 0.98 5.68 21.21
C LEU A 206 1.80 6.09 22.45
N VAL A 207 2.60 5.19 23.01
CA VAL A 207 3.50 5.50 24.15
C VAL A 207 4.57 6.51 23.73
N ASP A 208 5.19 6.32 22.56
CA ASP A 208 6.22 7.22 22.05
C ASP A 208 5.68 8.63 21.77
N LYS A 209 4.43 8.72 21.30
CA LYS A 209 3.76 10.00 21.01
C LYS A 209 3.13 10.65 22.24
N ARG A 210 3.09 9.96 23.38
CA ARG A 210 2.54 10.52 24.61
C ARG A 210 3.31 11.77 25.04
N SER A 211 2.59 12.86 25.27
CA SER A 211 3.19 14.10 25.77
C SER A 211 3.84 13.90 27.15
N LEU A 212 4.87 14.71 27.47
CA LEU A 212 5.53 14.67 28.77
C LEU A 212 4.56 14.94 29.94
N ALA A 213 3.54 15.77 29.72
CA ALA A 213 2.49 16.02 30.70
C ALA A 213 1.70 14.75 31.03
N ASN A 214 1.40 13.94 30.03
CA ASN A 214 0.64 12.70 30.19
C ASN A 214 1.50 11.50 30.65
N ARG A 215 2.81 11.68 30.79
CA ARG A 215 3.71 10.66 31.37
C ARG A 215 3.73 10.67 32.90
N ARG A 216 3.13 11.69 33.53
CA ARG A 216 3.02 11.78 34.99
C ARG A 216 1.79 11.03 35.47
N MET A 217 1.91 10.32 36.59
CA MET A 217 0.80 9.61 37.23
C MET A 217 -0.18 10.57 37.95
N ALA A 218 -0.02 11.89 37.78
CA ALA A 218 -0.77 12.92 38.51
C ALA A 218 -2.30 12.96 38.22
N GLY A 219 -2.77 12.16 37.24
CA GLY A 219 -4.20 12.03 36.95
C GLY A 219 -4.82 10.69 37.38
N MET A 220 -4.06 9.85 38.11
CA MET A 220 -4.59 8.56 38.56
C MET A 220 -5.23 8.76 39.95
N ASP A 221 -6.53 8.52 40.05
CA ASP A 221 -7.26 8.55 41.33
C ASP A 221 -7.45 7.12 41.83
N ALA A 222 -6.98 6.83 43.04
CA ALA A 222 -7.13 5.50 43.65
C ALA A 222 -8.59 5.07 43.79
N ASN A 223 -9.52 6.00 43.89
CA ASN A 223 -10.97 5.70 43.99
C ASN A 223 -11.55 5.08 42.72
N GLU A 224 -10.94 5.34 41.57
CA GLU A 224 -11.36 4.69 40.27
C GLU A 224 -11.05 3.20 40.25
N TYR A 225 -10.17 2.71 41.11
CA TYR A 225 -9.72 1.29 41.17
C TYR A 225 -10.33 0.53 42.34
N HIS A 226 -11.10 1.22 43.23
CA HIS A 226 -11.79 0.54 44.31
C HIS A 226 -13.09 -0.08 43.74
N GLY A 227 -13.21 -1.40 43.83
CA GLY A 227 -14.43 -2.11 43.49
C GLY A 227 -15.61 -1.69 44.36
N GLN A 228 -16.79 -1.58 43.78
CA GLN A 228 -18.07 -1.49 44.49
C GLN A 228 -18.40 -2.80 45.17
#